data_46c176176a417420e364a50081ef6fb1
#
_entry.id   46c176176a417420e364a50081ef6fb1
#
_cell.length_a   1.000
_cell.length_b   1.000
_cell.length_c   1.000
_cell.angle_alpha   90.00
_cell.angle_beta   90.00
_cell.angle_gamma   90.00
#
_symmetry.space_group_name_H-M   'P 1'
#
loop_
_entity.id
_entity.type
_entity.pdbx_description
1 polymer ?
#
loop_
_entity_poly.entity_id
_entity_poly.type
_entity_poly.pdbx_seq_one_letter_code
_entity_poly.pdbx_strand_id
1 'polypeptide(L)'
;MRLPLAAARTWGGAREGAGRKPRGRPSVPHVTRPKIDPRYPVQVTIRAMPGLPSLRSPRVFGALRQAIARASVDRFRVIHFSIQQDHGHFIVEGDEPRRARGGVHGLAIRLALAVNRVLGRKGKVVGDRYHARALTTPRQTRASMV
;
A
#
# COMPACT_ATOMS: atom_id res chain seq x y z
N MET A 1 -4.75 -23.89 -55.80
CA MET A 1 -4.17 -24.55 -54.62
C MET A 1 -3.46 -23.50 -53.79
N ARG A 2 -4.04 -23.06 -52.66
CA ARG A 2 -3.41 -22.07 -51.77
C ARG A 2 -2.60 -22.79 -50.69
N LEU A 3 -1.30 -22.56 -50.69
CA LEU A 3 -0.42 -23.06 -49.63
C LEU A 3 -0.75 -22.33 -48.33
N PRO A 4 -0.90 -23.03 -47.17
CA PRO A 4 -1.10 -22.37 -45.90
C PRO A 4 0.18 -21.63 -45.52
N LEU A 5 0.06 -20.33 -45.39
CA LEU A 5 1.14 -19.50 -44.81
C LEU A 5 1.41 -19.97 -43.38
N ALA A 6 2.59 -20.51 -43.13
CA ALA A 6 3.03 -20.85 -41.79
C ALA A 6 2.99 -19.59 -40.94
N ALA A 7 2.32 -19.66 -39.79
CA ALA A 7 2.25 -18.56 -38.83
C ALA A 7 3.66 -18.07 -38.49
N ALA A 8 3.92 -16.77 -38.69
CA ALA A 8 5.18 -16.17 -38.40
C ALA A 8 5.54 -16.43 -36.92
N ARG A 9 6.68 -17.05 -36.67
CA ARG A 9 7.22 -17.26 -35.34
C ARG A 9 7.56 -15.87 -34.75
N THR A 10 6.70 -15.36 -33.86
CA THR A 10 6.98 -14.15 -33.13
C THR A 10 8.14 -14.40 -32.14
N TRP A 11 9.20 -13.61 -32.25
CA TRP A 11 10.30 -13.63 -31.28
C TRP A 11 9.76 -13.24 -29.90
N GLY A 12 9.96 -14.10 -28.88
CA GLY A 12 9.64 -13.77 -27.50
C GLY A 12 8.28 -14.26 -26.98
N GLY A 13 7.64 -15.25 -27.63
CA GLY A 13 6.41 -15.87 -27.12
C GLY A 13 6.58 -16.51 -25.74
N ALA A 14 5.47 -16.58 -24.97
CA ALA A 14 5.41 -17.24 -23.68
C ALA A 14 5.87 -18.71 -23.80
N ARG A 15 6.87 -19.10 -23.04
CA ARG A 15 7.36 -20.49 -22.95
C ARG A 15 7.05 -21.01 -21.56
N GLU A 16 6.57 -22.25 -21.47
CA GLU A 16 6.38 -22.92 -20.19
C GLU A 16 7.69 -22.95 -19.39
N GLY A 17 7.68 -22.50 -18.15
CA GLY A 17 8.86 -22.38 -17.30
C GLY A 17 9.81 -21.22 -17.63
N ALA A 18 9.49 -20.35 -18.59
CA ALA A 18 10.28 -19.16 -18.87
C ALA A 18 10.09 -18.11 -17.78
N GLY A 19 11.18 -17.49 -17.37
CA GLY A 19 11.21 -16.45 -16.36
C GLY A 19 12.10 -16.81 -15.18
N ARG A 20 12.44 -15.78 -14.40
CA ARG A 20 13.21 -15.97 -13.16
C ARG A 20 12.36 -16.73 -12.13
N LYS A 21 12.81 -17.90 -11.72
CA LYS A 21 12.15 -18.66 -10.64
C LYS A 21 12.04 -17.79 -9.38
N PRO A 22 10.86 -17.75 -8.72
CA PRO A 22 10.71 -17.01 -7.47
C PRO A 22 11.70 -17.54 -6.43
N ARG A 23 12.49 -16.65 -5.85
CA ARG A 23 13.34 -16.99 -4.70
C ARG A 23 12.61 -16.54 -3.43
N GLY A 24 12.26 -17.49 -2.56
CA GLY A 24 11.62 -17.18 -1.28
C GLY A 24 10.08 -17.18 -1.33
N ARG A 25 9.46 -16.50 -0.35
CA ARG A 25 8.00 -16.39 -0.25
C ARG A 25 7.40 -15.77 -1.51
N PRO A 26 6.29 -16.32 -2.04
CA PRO A 26 5.59 -15.69 -3.15
C PRO A 26 5.27 -14.23 -2.82
N SER A 27 5.66 -13.31 -3.69
CA SER A 27 5.22 -11.91 -3.55
C SER A 27 3.72 -11.82 -3.83
N VAL A 28 3.06 -10.83 -3.21
CA VAL A 28 1.64 -10.57 -3.48
C VAL A 28 1.44 -10.33 -4.99
N PRO A 29 0.49 -11.02 -5.64
CA PRO A 29 0.24 -10.86 -7.05
C PRO A 29 -0.01 -9.40 -7.43
N HIS A 30 0.57 -8.93 -8.54
CA HIS A 30 0.35 -7.60 -9.08
C HIS A 30 -1.03 -7.47 -9.78
N VAL A 31 -2.08 -7.91 -9.10
CA VAL A 31 -3.45 -7.75 -9.58
C VAL A 31 -3.84 -6.27 -9.52
N THR A 32 -4.54 -5.80 -10.54
CA THR A 32 -5.10 -4.44 -10.56
C THR A 32 -6.04 -4.28 -9.37
N ARG A 33 -5.82 -3.23 -8.57
CA ARG A 33 -6.71 -2.95 -7.43
C ARG A 33 -8.10 -2.58 -7.91
N PRO A 34 -9.15 -2.99 -7.16
CA PRO A 34 -10.50 -2.53 -7.43
C PRO A 34 -10.56 -1.00 -7.48
N LYS A 35 -11.44 -0.46 -8.30
CA LYS A 35 -11.70 0.98 -8.33
C LYS A 35 -12.26 1.39 -6.97
N ILE A 36 -11.68 2.41 -6.38
CA ILE A 36 -12.16 3.02 -5.14
C ILE A 36 -13.22 4.06 -5.54
N ASP A 37 -14.43 3.92 -5.00
CA ASP A 37 -15.48 4.94 -5.15
C ASP A 37 -15.17 6.08 -4.15
N PRO A 38 -15.00 7.33 -4.61
CA PRO A 38 -14.65 8.45 -3.74
C PRO A 38 -15.74 8.82 -2.72
N ARG A 39 -16.95 8.30 -2.89
CA ARG A 39 -18.06 8.49 -1.92
C ARG A 39 -17.83 7.76 -0.60
N TYR A 40 -16.93 6.79 -0.56
CA TYR A 40 -16.70 5.97 0.62
C TYR A 40 -15.29 6.15 1.15
N PRO A 41 -15.12 6.25 2.48
CA PRO A 41 -13.80 6.19 3.07
C PRO A 41 -13.16 4.82 2.83
N VAL A 42 -11.85 4.81 2.81
CA VAL A 42 -11.06 3.60 2.53
C VAL A 42 -10.25 3.23 3.76
N GLN A 43 -10.41 2.01 4.21
CA GLN A 43 -9.52 1.42 5.19
C GLN A 43 -8.26 0.93 4.50
N VAL A 44 -7.11 1.41 4.96
CA VAL A 44 -5.78 1.05 4.45
C VAL A 44 -4.97 0.40 5.56
N THR A 45 -4.34 -0.73 5.26
CA THR A 45 -3.38 -1.37 6.17
C THR A 45 -2.00 -1.32 5.53
N ILE A 46 -1.04 -0.75 6.25
CA ILE A 46 0.37 -0.67 5.86
C ILE A 46 1.18 -1.49 6.86
N ARG A 47 1.87 -2.51 6.39
CA ARG A 47 2.71 -3.38 7.22
C ARG A 47 4.18 -2.98 7.12
N ALA A 48 4.85 -2.95 8.26
CA ALA A 48 6.28 -2.72 8.32
C ALA A 48 7.08 -3.99 7.99
N MET A 49 8.32 -3.80 7.56
CA MET A 49 9.27 -4.90 7.36
C MET A 49 9.54 -5.60 8.69
N PRO A 50 9.72 -6.93 8.68
CA PRO A 50 10.24 -7.66 9.83
C PRO A 50 11.61 -7.11 10.29
N GLY A 51 11.87 -7.18 11.60
CA GLY A 51 13.14 -6.74 12.17
C GLY A 51 13.22 -5.24 12.51
N LEU A 52 12.17 -4.47 12.25
CA LEU A 52 12.06 -3.11 12.75
C LEU A 52 11.60 -3.09 14.23
N PRO A 53 12.03 -2.10 15.02
CA PRO A 53 11.46 -1.87 16.34
C PRO A 53 9.96 -1.65 16.28
N SER A 54 9.28 -1.91 17.39
CA SER A 54 7.83 -1.65 17.49
C SER A 54 7.48 -0.25 17.04
N LEU A 55 6.51 -0.13 16.13
CA LEU A 55 6.00 1.16 15.66
C LEU A 55 5.32 1.94 16.80
N ARG A 56 4.95 1.26 17.90
CA ARG A 56 4.38 1.87 19.11
C ARG A 56 5.42 2.42 20.07
N SER A 57 6.72 2.19 19.84
CA SER A 57 7.74 2.80 20.67
C SER A 57 7.61 4.34 20.64
N PRO A 58 7.78 5.05 21.77
CA PRO A 58 7.49 6.49 21.85
C PRO A 58 8.18 7.34 20.77
N ARG A 59 9.45 7.04 20.48
CA ARG A 59 10.21 7.74 19.43
C ARG A 59 9.61 7.52 18.03
N VAL A 60 9.33 6.26 17.66
CA VAL A 60 8.80 5.91 16.36
C VAL A 60 7.37 6.41 16.21
N PHE A 61 6.52 6.18 17.22
CA PHE A 61 5.13 6.63 17.21
C PHE A 61 5.02 8.16 17.07
N GLY A 62 5.85 8.93 17.79
CA GLY A 62 5.90 10.39 17.67
C GLY A 62 6.22 10.85 16.25
N ALA A 63 7.21 10.23 15.61
CA ALA A 63 7.58 10.53 14.23
C ALA A 63 6.47 10.14 13.22
N LEU A 64 5.84 8.97 13.40
CA LEU A 64 4.73 8.52 12.58
C LEU A 64 3.53 9.47 12.69
N ARG A 65 3.16 9.90 13.91
CA ARG A 65 2.06 10.85 14.12
C ARG A 65 2.27 12.15 13.36
N GLN A 66 3.48 12.69 13.39
CA GLN A 66 3.83 13.91 12.63
C GLN A 66 3.77 13.67 11.11
N ALA A 67 4.25 12.52 10.64
CA ALA A 67 4.19 12.16 9.23
C ALA A 67 2.74 12.01 8.73
N ILE A 68 1.86 11.42 9.54
CA ILE A 68 0.42 11.28 9.26
C ILE A 68 -0.24 12.66 9.16
N ALA A 69 0.03 13.55 10.11
CA ALA A 69 -0.52 14.91 10.10
C ALA A 69 -0.14 15.68 8.82
N ARG A 70 1.11 15.51 8.35
CA ARG A 70 1.60 16.15 7.11
C ARG A 70 1.13 15.45 5.83
N ALA A 71 0.55 14.25 5.92
CA ALA A 71 0.04 13.53 4.75
C ALA A 71 -1.33 14.02 4.33
N SER A 72 -2.09 14.64 5.25
CA SER A 72 -3.40 15.22 4.93
C SER A 72 -3.21 16.54 4.19
N VAL A 73 -3.82 16.64 3.00
CA VAL A 73 -3.85 17.81 2.11
C VAL A 73 -5.27 18.00 1.59
N ASP A 74 -5.55 19.10 0.91
CA ASP A 74 -6.91 19.50 0.52
C ASP A 74 -7.78 18.42 -0.11
N ARG A 75 -7.17 17.51 -0.85
CA ARG A 75 -7.89 16.48 -1.63
C ARG A 75 -7.62 15.04 -1.17
N PHE A 76 -6.89 14.90 -0.05
CA PHE A 76 -6.62 13.62 0.60
C PHE A 76 -6.51 13.82 2.10
N ARG A 77 -7.31 13.11 2.86
CA ARG A 77 -7.33 13.22 4.32
C ARG A 77 -7.18 11.85 4.98
N VAL A 78 -6.40 11.83 6.05
CA VAL A 78 -6.40 10.73 7.01
C VAL A 78 -7.39 11.09 8.12
N ILE A 79 -8.50 10.37 8.19
CA ILE A 79 -9.59 10.65 9.14
C ILE A 79 -9.30 10.00 10.49
N HIS A 80 -8.79 8.78 10.45
CA HIS A 80 -8.48 7.99 11.63
C HIS A 80 -7.26 7.13 11.37
N PHE A 81 -6.50 6.83 12.42
CA PHE A 81 -5.41 5.86 12.35
C PHE A 81 -5.24 5.12 13.67
N SER A 82 -4.74 3.90 13.58
CA SER A 82 -4.33 3.06 14.69
C SER A 82 -3.00 2.41 14.37
N ILE A 83 -1.99 2.64 15.21
CA ILE A 83 -0.66 2.06 15.02
C ILE A 83 -0.52 0.85 15.93
N GLN A 84 -0.22 -0.27 15.34
CA GLN A 84 0.08 -1.53 16.01
C GLN A 84 1.59 -1.75 16.06
N GLN A 85 2.02 -2.89 16.56
CA GLN A 85 3.44 -3.19 16.75
C GLN A 85 4.22 -3.22 15.42
N ASP A 86 3.64 -3.83 14.39
CA ASP A 86 4.27 -4.07 13.09
C ASP A 86 3.46 -3.56 11.88
N HIS A 87 2.34 -2.90 12.12
CA HIS A 87 1.49 -2.36 11.06
C HIS A 87 0.66 -1.16 11.54
N GLY A 88 0.14 -0.41 10.59
CA GLY A 88 -0.81 0.68 10.85
C GLY A 88 -2.10 0.49 10.04
N HIS A 89 -3.22 0.79 10.67
CA HIS A 89 -4.52 0.94 10.05
C HIS A 89 -4.85 2.41 9.88
N PHE A 90 -5.36 2.77 8.72
CA PHE A 90 -5.71 4.15 8.39
C PHE A 90 -7.09 4.16 7.74
N ILE A 91 -7.92 5.13 8.10
CA ILE A 91 -9.13 5.45 7.36
C ILE A 91 -8.84 6.73 6.61
N VAL A 92 -8.94 6.68 5.30
CA VAL A 92 -8.59 7.80 4.43
C VAL A 92 -9.73 8.15 3.47
N GLU A 93 -9.78 9.40 3.06
CA GLU A 93 -10.67 9.91 2.02
C GLU A 93 -9.88 10.63 0.95
N GLY A 94 -10.35 10.56 -0.28
CA GLY A 94 -9.87 11.35 -1.41
C GLY A 94 -11.03 11.72 -2.32
N ASP A 95 -11.00 12.91 -2.88
CA ASP A 95 -12.06 13.43 -3.76
C ASP A 95 -12.16 12.68 -5.10
N GLU A 96 -11.09 12.00 -5.49
CA GLU A 96 -11.01 11.18 -6.70
C GLU A 96 -10.25 9.87 -6.46
N PRO A 97 -10.56 8.79 -7.21
CA PRO A 97 -9.87 7.50 -7.06
C PRO A 97 -8.35 7.58 -7.24
N ARG A 98 -7.88 8.42 -8.19
CA ARG A 98 -6.45 8.65 -8.43
C ARG A 98 -5.79 9.37 -7.25
N ARG A 99 -6.48 10.35 -6.67
CA ARG A 99 -5.99 11.13 -5.53
C ARG A 99 -5.93 10.29 -4.26
N ALA A 100 -6.94 9.47 -4.01
CA ALA A 100 -6.92 8.53 -2.91
C ALA A 100 -5.71 7.57 -3.00
N ARG A 101 -5.44 7.01 -4.19
CA ARG A 101 -4.27 6.14 -4.39
C ARG A 101 -2.95 6.88 -4.24
N GLY A 102 -2.81 8.06 -4.85
CA GLY A 102 -1.63 8.90 -4.73
C GLY A 102 -1.38 9.35 -3.29
N GLY A 103 -2.44 9.70 -2.57
CA GLY A 103 -2.38 10.06 -1.16
C GLY A 103 -1.91 8.92 -0.27
N VAL A 104 -2.44 7.69 -0.46
CA VAL A 104 -1.99 6.50 0.27
C VAL A 104 -0.52 6.17 -0.05
N HIS A 105 -0.12 6.28 -1.31
CA HIS A 105 1.28 6.10 -1.70
C HIS A 105 2.18 7.14 -1.03
N GLY A 106 1.80 8.40 -1.08
CA GLY A 106 2.50 9.49 -0.39
C GLY A 106 2.57 9.31 1.13
N LEU A 107 1.48 8.83 1.75
CA LEU A 107 1.45 8.47 3.17
C LEU A 107 2.49 7.39 3.47
N ALA A 108 2.50 6.28 2.71
CA ALA A 108 3.46 5.19 2.90
C ALA A 108 4.92 5.66 2.79
N ILE A 109 5.23 6.53 1.83
CA ILE A 109 6.56 7.13 1.68
C ILE A 109 6.92 7.98 2.90
N ARG A 110 6.00 8.85 3.36
CA ARG A 110 6.26 9.72 4.54
C ARG A 110 6.48 8.91 5.81
N LEU A 111 5.71 7.84 6.02
CA LEU A 111 5.89 6.93 7.15
C LEU A 111 7.27 6.25 7.08
N ALA A 112 7.67 5.75 5.91
CA ALA A 112 8.96 5.12 5.73
C ALA A 112 10.13 6.08 6.00
N LEU A 113 10.05 7.31 5.50
CA LEU A 113 11.05 8.35 5.73
C LEU A 113 11.13 8.74 7.22
N ALA A 114 9.98 8.85 7.90
CA ALA A 114 9.93 9.18 9.33
C ALA A 114 10.59 8.09 10.18
N VAL A 115 10.28 6.81 9.91
CA VAL A 115 10.90 5.67 10.61
C VAL A 115 12.41 5.63 10.36
N ASN A 116 12.83 5.75 9.10
CA ASN A 116 14.25 5.73 8.75
C ASN A 116 15.02 6.87 9.42
N ARG A 117 14.44 8.08 9.45
CA ARG A 117 15.05 9.26 10.08
C ARG A 117 15.21 9.07 11.59
N VAL A 118 14.16 8.64 12.29
CA VAL A 118 14.19 8.50 13.75
C VAL A 118 15.08 7.35 14.22
N LEU A 119 15.24 6.31 13.40
CA LEU A 119 16.10 5.16 13.68
C LEU A 119 17.53 5.31 13.12
N GLY A 120 17.85 6.42 12.45
CA GLY A 120 19.16 6.64 11.84
C GLY A 120 19.54 5.59 10.78
N ARG A 121 18.55 5.03 10.06
CA ARG A 121 18.75 3.97 9.08
C ARG A 121 18.30 4.37 7.68
N LYS A 122 18.69 3.57 6.69
CA LYS A 122 18.24 3.65 5.30
C LYS A 122 17.60 2.33 4.88
N GLY A 123 16.82 2.35 3.81
CA GLY A 123 16.27 1.17 3.19
C GLY A 123 14.77 1.00 3.40
N LYS A 124 14.28 -0.17 3.01
CA LYS A 124 12.85 -0.48 2.97
C LYS A 124 12.27 -0.54 4.39
N VAL A 125 11.14 0.13 4.59
CA VAL A 125 10.36 0.13 5.84
C VAL A 125 9.02 -0.54 5.64
N VAL A 126 8.33 -0.26 4.53
CA VAL A 126 7.07 -0.89 4.20
C VAL A 126 7.34 -2.27 3.60
N GLY A 127 6.77 -3.30 4.21
CA GLY A 127 7.07 -4.69 3.88
C GLY A 127 6.54 -5.12 2.53
N ASP A 128 5.30 -4.81 2.26
CA ASP A 128 4.60 -5.22 1.04
C ASP A 128 3.63 -4.12 0.57
N ARG A 129 2.88 -4.41 -0.49
CA ARG A 129 1.81 -3.53 -0.96
C ARG A 129 0.78 -3.33 0.15
N TYR A 130 0.37 -2.08 0.37
CA TYR A 130 -0.71 -1.80 1.31
C TYR A 130 -2.01 -2.51 0.89
N HIS A 131 -2.78 -2.96 1.85
CA HIS A 131 -4.13 -3.47 1.65
C HIS A 131 -5.12 -2.31 1.74
N ALA A 132 -6.11 -2.27 0.83
CA ALA A 132 -7.12 -1.21 0.82
C ALA A 132 -8.51 -1.80 0.59
N ARG A 133 -9.49 -1.35 1.40
CA ARG A 133 -10.89 -1.76 1.32
C ARG A 133 -11.80 -0.56 1.51
N ALA A 134 -12.78 -0.37 0.62
CA ALA A 134 -13.81 0.64 0.79
C ALA A 134 -14.73 0.28 1.97
N LEU A 135 -15.11 1.29 2.77
CA LEU A 135 -16.05 1.16 3.87
C LEU A 135 -17.41 1.69 3.40
N THR A 136 -18.25 0.78 2.90
CA THR A 136 -19.51 1.13 2.24
C THR A 136 -20.68 1.31 3.19
N THR A 137 -20.51 0.94 4.46
CA THR A 137 -21.56 1.08 5.48
C THR A 137 -21.05 1.77 6.74
N PRO A 138 -21.89 2.52 7.46
CA PRO A 138 -21.52 3.13 8.75
C PRO A 138 -21.04 2.11 9.79
N ARG A 139 -21.59 0.89 9.76
CA ARG A 139 -21.17 -0.21 10.66
C ARG A 139 -19.72 -0.61 10.40
N GLN A 140 -19.32 -0.73 9.12
CA GLN A 140 -17.93 -1.05 8.76
C GLN A 140 -16.99 0.06 9.21
N THR A 141 -17.37 1.33 9.04
CA THR A 141 -16.58 2.47 9.47
C THR A 141 -16.36 2.45 10.99
N ARG A 142 -17.41 2.27 11.78
CA ARG A 142 -17.31 2.15 13.26
C ARG A 142 -16.40 1.00 13.67
N ALA A 143 -16.58 -0.18 13.08
CA ALA A 143 -15.76 -1.36 13.39
C ALA A 143 -14.27 -1.18 13.01
N SER A 144 -13.97 -0.28 12.11
CA SER A 144 -12.59 0.01 11.67
C SER A 144 -11.88 1.09 12.52
N MET A 145 -12.60 1.75 13.43
CA MET A 145 -12.07 2.79 14.33
C MET A 145 -11.59 2.24 15.69
N VAL A 146 -11.73 0.94 15.91
CA VAL A 146 -11.37 0.28 17.19
C VAL A 146 -9.90 -0.12 17.23
#